data_d3e7c6be20c7b6fe73ac4518959d72c7
#
_entry.id   d3e7c6be20c7b6fe73ac4518959d72c7
#
_cell.length_a   1.000
_cell.length_b   1.000
_cell.length_c   1.000
_cell.angle_alpha   90.00
_cell.angle_beta   90.00
_cell.angle_gamma   90.00
#
_symmetry.space_group_name_H-M   'P 1'
#
loop_
_entity.id
_entity.type
_entity.pdbx_description
1 polymer ?
#
loop_
_entity_poly.entity_id
_entity_poly.type
_entity_poly.pdbx_seq_one_letter_code
_entity_poly.pdbx_strand_id
1 'polypeptide(L)'
;MNLRGFDRHRDPMTPGDALSRFLEALGVAPERIPADLDAQSALFRRLVADRRLLVVLDNARDADHVRPLLPGPSGCLVLITSRDRLTGLVVNEGMRQLALDVLSPAEAHALLVSRLGAARVGAADDLIRWCGGLPLALAIIAARAAQSPKLPLSALVAELADERTRLDTLDTGDATTSVRTVFQWSYQQLSASAARMFRLIGVHPGPDITVPAAASLAGWPLAATRESVRELVRANLLVEHVPGRFSCHDLVRVYAADRAEAEETAKSRLEAETRLFDHYVHTLAWIDREYNWGERRIDGFPDPRVTSEIFSDQPASVRWFDAEHAVVRALVALAERRGLDRCIWQLPWFAAPQIDRSGSWSDWLAQMGRGVQAATRAGEPWVAAKLLFLQAFGCARHGMYEQSMELFEDCGRAFEVLGVVAEQVRARSGVAWVLGLVERPHESLQVARAAFELQRSAPDASPDRIAMALFQVAYALVEAGRYHEALVQLAAWDALERVHETSPVSMGQVAVVRSKALVGLGETEGVVELLHRALGWFDQMGGGEDRAATYDFLGDTHLKRGEAAEARRWWIEALSFYEPRQHPHGDKVRVKLAALPDN
;
A
#
# COMPACT_ATOMS: atom_id res chain seq x y z
N MET A 1 10.79 -10.79 6.09
CA MET A 1 9.62 -10.84 5.18
C MET A 1 8.68 -11.93 5.66
N ASN A 2 7.37 -11.66 5.77
CA ASN A 2 6.37 -12.67 6.10
C ASN A 2 5.90 -13.34 4.80
N LEU A 3 6.12 -14.65 4.69
CA LEU A 3 5.80 -15.47 3.50
C LEU A 3 4.36 -16.00 3.52
N ARG A 4 3.64 -15.85 4.61
CA ARG A 4 2.22 -16.24 4.76
C ARG A 4 1.95 -17.72 4.45
N GLY A 5 2.89 -18.62 4.73
CA GLY A 5 2.82 -20.02 4.37
C GLY A 5 1.65 -20.78 4.99
N PHE A 6 1.18 -20.35 6.15
CA PHE A 6 0.07 -20.95 6.90
C PHE A 6 -1.06 -19.96 7.16
N ASP A 7 -1.21 -18.96 6.31
CA ASP A 7 -2.33 -18.02 6.36
C ASP A 7 -3.57 -18.68 5.72
N ARG A 8 -4.70 -18.75 6.45
CA ARG A 8 -5.96 -19.34 5.96
C ARG A 8 -6.72 -18.46 4.98
N HIS A 9 -6.47 -17.16 5.00
CA HIS A 9 -7.28 -16.17 4.29
C HIS A 9 -6.53 -15.52 3.12
N ARG A 10 -5.23 -15.79 3.01
CA ARG A 10 -4.38 -15.27 1.94
C ARG A 10 -3.57 -16.40 1.37
N ASP A 11 -3.46 -16.43 0.08
CA ASP A 11 -2.52 -17.34 -0.56
C ASP A 11 -1.10 -17.06 -0.04
N PRO A 12 -0.28 -18.10 0.14
CA PRO A 12 1.13 -17.92 0.43
C PRO A 12 1.74 -16.94 -0.57
N MET A 13 2.61 -16.07 -0.09
CA MET A 13 3.36 -15.19 -0.97
C MET A 13 4.17 -16.06 -1.93
N THR A 14 4.05 -15.87 -3.23
CA THR A 14 4.86 -16.68 -4.16
C THR A 14 6.35 -16.38 -3.97
N PRO A 15 7.25 -17.34 -4.23
CA PRO A 15 8.69 -17.08 -4.20
C PRO A 15 9.10 -15.93 -5.12
N GLY A 16 8.42 -15.78 -6.29
CA GLY A 16 8.64 -14.68 -7.23
C GLY A 16 8.30 -13.31 -6.64
N ASP A 17 7.14 -13.19 -5.96
CA ASP A 17 6.76 -11.94 -5.28
C ASP A 17 7.74 -11.59 -4.16
N ALA A 18 8.20 -12.60 -3.41
CA ALA A 18 9.16 -12.40 -2.34
C ALA A 18 10.52 -11.93 -2.89
N LEU A 19 11.00 -12.57 -3.98
CA LEU A 19 12.24 -12.16 -4.66
C LEU A 19 12.13 -10.77 -5.26
N SER A 20 11.02 -10.44 -5.90
CA SER A 20 10.79 -9.11 -6.43
C SER A 20 11.00 -8.05 -5.35
N ARG A 21 10.38 -8.22 -4.18
CA ARG A 21 10.54 -7.31 -3.04
C ARG A 21 11.97 -7.26 -2.49
N PHE A 22 12.67 -8.39 -2.49
CA PHE A 22 14.07 -8.40 -2.08
C PHE A 22 14.96 -7.69 -3.09
N LEU A 23 14.74 -7.92 -4.38
CA LEU A 23 15.45 -7.25 -5.46
C LEU A 23 15.20 -5.75 -5.43
N GLU A 24 13.96 -5.36 -5.25
CA GLU A 24 13.55 -3.98 -5.03
C GLU A 24 14.28 -3.35 -3.85
N ALA A 25 14.26 -3.98 -2.68
CA ALA A 25 14.97 -3.51 -1.48
C ALA A 25 16.50 -3.43 -1.67
N LEU A 26 17.05 -4.19 -2.62
CA LEU A 26 18.46 -4.15 -2.98
C LEU A 26 18.79 -3.12 -4.06
N GLY A 27 17.81 -2.36 -4.55
CA GLY A 27 17.98 -1.26 -5.50
C GLY A 27 17.84 -1.68 -6.96
N VAL A 28 17.18 -2.82 -7.26
CA VAL A 28 16.86 -3.21 -8.63
C VAL A 28 15.56 -2.53 -9.06
N ALA A 29 15.60 -1.80 -10.16
CA ALA A 29 14.41 -1.20 -10.73
C ALA A 29 13.40 -2.29 -11.16
N PRO A 30 12.09 -2.13 -10.92
CA PRO A 30 11.07 -3.14 -11.21
C PRO A 30 11.12 -3.67 -12.64
N GLU A 31 11.43 -2.81 -13.61
CA GLU A 31 11.53 -3.16 -15.04
C GLU A 31 12.75 -4.06 -15.35
N ARG A 32 13.70 -4.13 -14.44
CA ARG A 32 14.89 -4.99 -14.56
C ARG A 32 14.78 -6.29 -13.78
N ILE A 33 13.67 -6.49 -13.08
CA ILE A 33 13.40 -7.75 -12.38
C ILE A 33 12.93 -8.77 -13.43
N PRO A 34 13.64 -9.90 -13.59
CA PRO A 34 13.21 -10.92 -14.52
C PRO A 34 11.83 -11.48 -14.15
N ALA A 35 11.03 -11.84 -15.15
CA ALA A 35 9.75 -12.50 -14.92
C ALA A 35 9.92 -13.98 -14.50
N ASP A 36 11.03 -14.59 -14.87
CA ASP A 36 11.35 -15.98 -14.53
C ASP A 36 11.93 -16.11 -13.12
N LEU A 37 11.41 -17.07 -12.36
CA LEU A 37 11.80 -17.30 -10.96
C LEU A 37 13.27 -17.65 -10.79
N ASP A 38 13.82 -18.49 -11.68
CA ASP A 38 15.21 -18.90 -11.60
C ASP A 38 16.16 -17.73 -11.90
N ALA A 39 15.78 -16.91 -12.86
CA ALA A 39 16.51 -15.68 -13.19
C ALA A 39 16.46 -14.65 -12.03
N GLN A 40 15.31 -14.49 -11.37
CA GLN A 40 15.19 -13.66 -10.16
C GLN A 40 16.09 -14.17 -9.04
N SER A 41 16.06 -15.47 -8.77
CA SER A 41 16.88 -16.11 -7.74
C SER A 41 18.38 -15.95 -8.02
N ALA A 42 18.78 -16.13 -9.29
CA ALA A 42 20.17 -15.93 -9.72
C ALA A 42 20.61 -14.46 -9.55
N LEU A 43 19.74 -13.51 -9.90
CA LEU A 43 20.01 -12.08 -9.73
C LEU A 43 20.14 -11.72 -8.23
N PHE A 44 19.23 -12.21 -7.40
CA PHE A 44 19.29 -12.02 -5.95
C PHE A 44 20.60 -12.54 -5.36
N ARG A 45 20.98 -13.80 -5.66
CA ARG A 45 22.22 -14.41 -5.19
C ARG A 45 23.45 -13.59 -5.60
N ARG A 46 23.48 -13.09 -6.83
CA ARG A 46 24.57 -12.24 -7.32
C ARG A 46 24.69 -10.93 -6.54
N LEU A 47 23.56 -10.29 -6.26
CA LEU A 47 23.54 -9.00 -5.56
C LEU A 47 23.92 -9.09 -4.08
N VAL A 48 23.72 -10.26 -3.46
CA VAL A 48 24.03 -10.46 -2.04
C VAL A 48 25.33 -11.22 -1.80
N ALA A 49 26.03 -11.69 -2.86
CA ALA A 49 27.22 -12.52 -2.77
C ALA A 49 28.31 -11.91 -1.87
N ASP A 50 28.57 -10.60 -2.02
CA ASP A 50 29.61 -9.87 -1.29
C ASP A 50 29.05 -9.05 -0.11
N ARG A 51 27.78 -9.26 0.26
CA ARG A 51 27.13 -8.53 1.33
C ARG A 51 26.99 -9.36 2.60
N ARG A 52 26.96 -8.69 3.75
CA ARG A 52 26.60 -9.28 5.04
C ARG A 52 25.21 -8.83 5.41
N LEU A 53 24.21 -9.66 5.15
CA LEU A 53 22.80 -9.35 5.41
C LEU A 53 22.20 -10.39 6.34
N LEU A 54 21.23 -9.97 7.14
CA LEU A 54 20.30 -10.86 7.81
C LEU A 54 19.02 -10.95 6.96
N VAL A 55 18.77 -12.14 6.41
CA VAL A 55 17.54 -12.42 5.66
C VAL A 55 16.59 -13.18 6.59
N VAL A 56 15.47 -12.55 6.95
CA VAL A 56 14.44 -13.18 7.79
C VAL A 56 13.26 -13.57 6.93
N LEU A 57 12.97 -14.86 6.83
CA LEU A 57 11.84 -15.47 6.14
C LEU A 57 10.86 -16.01 7.18
N ASP A 58 9.81 -15.26 7.45
CA ASP A 58 8.84 -15.59 8.48
C ASP A 58 7.64 -16.33 7.89
N ASN A 59 7.16 -17.36 8.61
CA ASN A 59 5.99 -18.15 8.25
C ASN A 59 6.11 -18.81 6.87
N ALA A 60 7.22 -19.50 6.61
CA ALA A 60 7.43 -20.27 5.39
C ALA A 60 6.54 -21.53 5.37
N ARG A 61 5.99 -21.90 4.19
CA ARG A 61 5.10 -23.04 4.03
C ARG A 61 5.86 -24.36 4.00
N ASP A 62 6.84 -24.46 3.14
CA ASP A 62 7.62 -25.67 2.87
C ASP A 62 9.02 -25.33 2.34
N ALA A 63 9.86 -26.33 2.10
CA ALA A 63 11.22 -26.14 1.61
C ALA A 63 11.26 -25.53 0.20
N ASP A 64 10.32 -25.88 -0.68
CA ASP A 64 10.27 -25.38 -2.06
C ASP A 64 9.87 -23.92 -2.10
N HIS A 65 9.06 -23.47 -1.14
CA HIS A 65 8.72 -22.07 -0.94
C HIS A 65 9.95 -21.21 -0.59
N VAL A 66 10.91 -21.78 0.14
CA VAL A 66 12.09 -21.07 0.66
C VAL A 66 13.28 -21.14 -0.30
N ARG A 67 13.49 -22.27 -0.94
CA ARG A 67 14.71 -22.57 -1.72
C ARG A 67 15.09 -21.49 -2.73
N PRO A 68 14.16 -20.89 -3.51
CA PRO A 68 14.49 -19.81 -4.41
C PRO A 68 14.98 -18.53 -3.71
N LEU A 69 14.60 -18.33 -2.43
CA LEU A 69 14.89 -17.13 -1.64
C LEU A 69 16.25 -17.18 -0.92
N LEU A 70 16.97 -18.31 -1.04
CA LEU A 70 18.25 -18.49 -0.37
C LEU A 70 19.38 -17.75 -1.09
N PRO A 71 20.21 -16.99 -0.36
CA PRO A 71 21.28 -16.20 -0.94
C PRO A 71 22.46 -17.02 -1.48
N GLY A 72 22.43 -18.36 -1.32
CA GLY A 72 23.55 -19.22 -1.68
C GLY A 72 24.76 -19.06 -0.74
N PRO A 73 25.94 -19.55 -1.15
CA PRO A 73 27.18 -19.38 -0.38
C PRO A 73 27.56 -17.90 -0.33
N SER A 74 27.26 -17.22 0.75
CA SER A 74 27.53 -15.80 0.96
C SER A 74 27.81 -15.51 2.43
N GLY A 75 28.21 -14.29 2.77
CA GLY A 75 28.33 -13.83 4.15
C GLY A 75 26.99 -13.54 4.85
N CYS A 76 25.87 -13.90 4.24
CA CYS A 76 24.54 -13.64 4.76
C CYS A 76 24.11 -14.69 5.79
N LEU A 77 23.39 -14.24 6.83
CA LEU A 77 22.68 -15.12 7.76
C LEU A 77 21.21 -15.19 7.33
N VAL A 78 20.70 -16.41 7.17
CA VAL A 78 19.28 -16.65 6.88
C VAL A 78 18.61 -17.22 8.11
N LEU A 79 17.56 -16.57 8.58
CA LEU A 79 16.68 -17.04 9.64
C LEU A 79 15.30 -17.34 9.05
N ILE A 80 14.84 -18.58 9.20
CA ILE A 80 13.55 -19.02 8.66
C ILE A 80 12.68 -19.49 9.81
N THR A 81 11.45 -18.97 9.88
CA THR A 81 10.43 -19.55 10.76
C THR A 81 9.41 -20.33 9.92
N SER A 82 9.02 -21.49 10.39
CA SER A 82 8.00 -22.32 9.73
C SER A 82 7.32 -23.22 10.76
N ARG A 83 6.11 -23.65 10.45
CA ARG A 83 5.43 -24.75 11.16
C ARG A 83 5.81 -26.11 10.56
N ASP A 84 6.39 -26.13 9.36
CA ASP A 84 6.98 -27.32 8.75
C ASP A 84 8.43 -27.48 9.19
N ARG A 85 8.89 -28.74 9.25
CA ARG A 85 10.27 -29.06 9.66
C ARG A 85 11.31 -28.68 8.62
N LEU A 86 10.92 -28.33 7.42
CA LEU A 86 11.77 -27.91 6.31
C LEU A 86 12.95 -28.88 6.06
N THR A 87 12.72 -30.17 6.24
CA THR A 87 13.76 -31.23 6.20
C THR A 87 14.56 -31.20 4.89
N GLY A 88 13.90 -30.81 3.77
CA GLY A 88 14.57 -30.67 2.48
C GLY A 88 15.69 -29.63 2.50
N LEU A 89 15.54 -28.53 3.27
CA LEU A 89 16.58 -27.50 3.39
C LEU A 89 17.75 -27.97 4.27
N VAL A 90 17.48 -28.80 5.27
CA VAL A 90 18.53 -29.37 6.11
C VAL A 90 19.40 -30.34 5.30
N VAL A 91 18.76 -31.18 4.49
CA VAL A 91 19.47 -32.24 3.72
C VAL A 91 20.21 -31.65 2.52
N ASN A 92 19.59 -30.78 1.75
CA ASN A 92 20.13 -30.33 0.47
C ASN A 92 20.96 -29.05 0.59
N GLU A 93 20.56 -28.11 1.45
CA GLU A 93 21.21 -26.82 1.61
C GLU A 93 22.08 -26.71 2.88
N GLY A 94 22.14 -27.77 3.68
CA GLY A 94 22.97 -27.85 4.89
C GLY A 94 22.51 -26.87 5.99
N MET A 95 21.24 -26.47 5.99
CA MET A 95 20.71 -25.55 7.01
C MET A 95 20.65 -26.22 8.38
N ARG A 96 20.95 -25.43 9.41
CA ARG A 96 20.79 -25.89 10.79
C ARG A 96 19.36 -25.67 11.24
N GLN A 97 18.68 -26.77 11.56
CA GLN A 97 17.35 -26.71 12.16
C GLN A 97 17.47 -26.37 13.65
N LEU A 98 16.72 -25.33 14.06
CA LEU A 98 16.49 -25.02 15.47
C LEU A 98 15.01 -25.29 15.74
N ALA A 99 14.70 -26.39 16.37
CA ALA A 99 13.34 -26.64 16.83
C ALA A 99 13.06 -25.74 18.03
N LEU A 100 12.08 -24.86 17.89
CA LEU A 100 11.52 -24.12 19.00
C LEU A 100 10.39 -24.98 19.58
N ASP A 101 10.74 -25.78 20.53
CA ASP A 101 9.77 -26.52 21.33
C ASP A 101 9.02 -25.58 22.27
N VAL A 102 7.98 -26.09 22.90
CA VAL A 102 7.38 -25.45 24.05
C VAL A 102 8.47 -25.17 25.09
N LEU A 103 8.29 -24.13 25.90
CA LEU A 103 9.22 -23.87 27.00
C LEU A 103 9.34 -25.10 27.90
N SER A 104 10.57 -25.45 28.27
CA SER A 104 10.78 -26.43 29.30
C SER A 104 10.08 -26.04 30.61
N PRO A 105 9.75 -26.96 31.49
CA PRO A 105 9.14 -26.64 32.77
C PRO A 105 9.89 -25.56 33.55
N ALA A 106 11.23 -25.57 33.49
CA ALA A 106 12.06 -24.56 34.14
C ALA A 106 11.95 -23.19 33.49
N GLU A 107 11.97 -23.11 32.17
CA GLU A 107 11.80 -21.83 31.43
C GLU A 107 10.37 -21.29 31.58
N ALA A 108 9.36 -22.16 31.50
CA ALA A 108 7.96 -21.80 31.72
C ALA A 108 7.73 -21.29 33.14
N HIS A 109 8.35 -21.96 34.14
CA HIS A 109 8.33 -21.51 35.52
C HIS A 109 9.03 -20.16 35.68
N ALA A 110 10.22 -19.99 35.09
CA ALA A 110 10.93 -18.71 35.08
C ALA A 110 10.09 -17.59 34.46
N LEU A 111 9.39 -17.87 33.36
CA LEU A 111 8.44 -16.93 32.75
C LEU A 111 7.31 -16.54 33.70
N LEU A 112 6.68 -17.53 34.37
CA LEU A 112 5.63 -17.29 35.35
C LEU A 112 6.15 -16.48 36.55
N VAL A 113 7.33 -16.84 37.07
CA VAL A 113 7.98 -16.09 38.17
C VAL A 113 8.24 -14.63 37.77
N SER A 114 8.74 -14.40 36.57
CA SER A 114 9.02 -13.04 36.09
C SER A 114 7.75 -12.18 35.97
N ARG A 115 6.60 -12.82 35.70
CA ARG A 115 5.32 -12.15 35.50
C ARG A 115 4.48 -12.01 36.78
N LEU A 116 4.54 -13.00 37.69
CA LEU A 116 3.68 -13.11 38.87
C LEU A 116 4.42 -12.88 40.18
N GLY A 117 5.75 -12.92 40.19
CA GLY A 117 6.58 -12.92 41.36
C GLY A 117 6.66 -14.31 42.02
N ALA A 118 7.81 -14.62 42.65
CA ALA A 118 8.10 -15.93 43.20
C ALA A 118 7.08 -16.41 44.30
N ALA A 119 6.46 -15.48 45.00
CA ALA A 119 5.50 -15.81 46.05
C ALA A 119 4.15 -16.36 45.57
N ARG A 120 3.86 -16.24 44.25
CA ARG A 120 2.55 -16.64 43.69
C ARG A 120 2.58 -17.90 42.81
N VAL A 121 3.69 -18.56 42.66
CA VAL A 121 3.86 -19.69 41.72
C VAL A 121 3.61 -21.07 42.33
N GLY A 122 2.90 -21.19 43.46
CA GLY A 122 2.65 -22.48 44.12
C GLY A 122 1.82 -23.54 43.31
N ALA A 123 1.15 -23.13 42.24
CA ALA A 123 0.43 -24.01 41.31
C ALA A 123 0.94 -23.85 39.87
N ALA A 124 2.19 -23.41 39.70
CA ALA A 124 2.78 -23.15 38.38
C ALA A 124 2.83 -24.42 37.50
N ASP A 125 3.15 -25.57 38.10
CA ASP A 125 3.30 -26.84 37.37
C ASP A 125 1.99 -27.25 36.67
N ASP A 126 0.84 -27.07 37.33
CA ASP A 126 -0.47 -27.35 36.75
C ASP A 126 -0.80 -26.35 35.64
N LEU A 127 -0.52 -25.05 35.83
CA LEU A 127 -0.69 -24.05 34.77
C LEU A 127 0.20 -24.34 33.58
N ILE A 128 1.47 -24.69 33.81
CA ILE A 128 2.41 -25.06 32.75
C ILE A 128 1.90 -26.26 31.98
N ARG A 129 1.40 -27.28 32.68
CA ARG A 129 0.81 -28.48 32.07
C ARG A 129 -0.38 -28.13 31.17
N TRP A 130 -1.33 -27.33 31.65
CA TRP A 130 -2.53 -26.97 30.87
C TRP A 130 -2.25 -25.95 29.75
N CYS A 131 -1.26 -25.10 29.91
CA CYS A 131 -0.79 -24.20 28.85
C CYS A 131 0.11 -24.91 27.83
N GLY A 132 0.48 -26.20 28.10
CA GLY A 132 1.37 -26.97 27.23
C GLY A 132 2.74 -26.36 27.05
N GLY A 133 3.20 -25.51 27.99
CA GLY A 133 4.49 -24.81 27.88
C GLY A 133 4.56 -23.74 26.79
N LEU A 134 3.45 -23.40 26.15
CA LEU A 134 3.41 -22.37 25.10
C LEU A 134 3.62 -20.98 25.70
N PRO A 135 4.66 -20.21 25.24
CA PRO A 135 4.97 -18.90 25.79
C PRO A 135 3.78 -17.93 25.81
N LEU A 136 3.00 -17.93 24.74
CA LEU A 136 1.81 -17.10 24.59
C LEU A 136 0.72 -17.51 25.58
N ALA A 137 0.44 -18.82 25.69
CA ALA A 137 -0.53 -19.35 26.62
C ALA A 137 -0.17 -19.00 28.07
N LEU A 138 1.10 -19.21 28.43
CA LEU A 138 1.64 -18.87 29.74
C LEU A 138 1.60 -17.36 30.01
N ALA A 139 1.91 -16.55 29.03
CA ALA A 139 1.84 -15.09 29.15
C ALA A 139 0.42 -14.60 29.39
N ILE A 140 -0.56 -15.19 28.71
CA ILE A 140 -1.99 -14.87 28.89
C ILE A 140 -2.46 -15.24 30.30
N ILE A 141 -2.17 -16.46 30.73
CA ILE A 141 -2.53 -16.94 32.07
C ILE A 141 -1.84 -16.11 33.17
N ALA A 142 -0.55 -15.82 33.01
CA ALA A 142 0.18 -14.99 33.95
C ALA A 142 -0.41 -13.58 34.06
N ALA A 143 -0.75 -12.96 32.93
CA ALA A 143 -1.37 -11.65 32.93
C ALA A 143 -2.72 -11.66 33.70
N ARG A 144 -3.52 -12.69 33.47
CA ARG A 144 -4.80 -12.87 34.17
C ARG A 144 -4.63 -13.08 35.67
N ALA A 145 -3.70 -13.95 36.06
CA ALA A 145 -3.37 -14.15 37.46
C ALA A 145 -2.88 -12.86 38.14
N ALA A 146 -2.13 -12.02 37.42
CA ALA A 146 -1.69 -10.73 37.90
C ALA A 146 -2.83 -9.73 38.09
N GLN A 147 -3.81 -9.73 37.18
CA GLN A 147 -4.99 -8.85 37.26
C GLN A 147 -5.97 -9.23 38.38
N SER A 148 -5.97 -10.49 38.78
CA SER A 148 -6.82 -10.99 39.86
C SER A 148 -5.99 -11.54 41.04
N PRO A 149 -5.32 -10.67 41.80
CA PRO A 149 -4.39 -11.08 42.84
C PRO A 149 -5.01 -11.95 43.95
N LYS A 150 -6.31 -11.82 44.14
CA LYS A 150 -7.09 -12.57 45.15
C LYS A 150 -7.54 -13.93 44.68
N LEU A 151 -7.51 -14.20 43.35
CA LEU A 151 -7.90 -15.49 42.80
C LEU A 151 -6.75 -16.47 43.01
N PRO A 152 -6.98 -17.62 43.66
CA PRO A 152 -5.95 -18.64 43.80
C PRO A 152 -5.65 -19.27 42.46
N LEU A 153 -4.37 -19.55 42.16
CA LEU A 153 -3.98 -20.18 40.89
C LEU A 153 -4.63 -21.54 40.67
N SER A 154 -4.98 -22.25 41.76
CA SER A 154 -5.75 -23.50 41.69
C SER A 154 -7.13 -23.36 41.08
N ALA A 155 -7.79 -22.21 41.23
CA ALA A 155 -9.06 -21.95 40.56
C ALA A 155 -8.84 -21.81 39.04
N LEU A 156 -7.74 -21.18 38.64
CA LEU A 156 -7.33 -21.06 37.26
C LEU A 156 -7.02 -22.41 36.62
N VAL A 157 -6.36 -23.27 37.38
CA VAL A 157 -6.07 -24.66 36.98
C VAL A 157 -7.37 -25.46 36.80
N ALA A 158 -8.33 -25.35 37.73
CA ALA A 158 -9.61 -26.05 37.65
C ALA A 158 -10.41 -25.66 36.41
N GLU A 159 -10.39 -24.38 36.03
CA GLU A 159 -11.05 -23.89 34.81
C GLU A 159 -10.37 -24.40 33.53
N LEU A 160 -9.04 -24.52 33.50
CA LEU A 160 -8.29 -25.07 32.34
C LEU A 160 -8.49 -26.60 32.18
N ALA A 161 -8.90 -27.28 33.22
CA ALA A 161 -9.11 -28.73 33.19
C ALA A 161 -10.38 -29.18 32.45
N ASP A 162 -11.32 -28.25 32.14
CA ASP A 162 -12.58 -28.59 31.43
C ASP A 162 -12.32 -28.88 29.95
N GLU A 163 -12.48 -30.17 29.60
CA GLU A 163 -12.19 -30.70 28.26
C GLU A 163 -13.15 -30.26 27.14
N ARG A 164 -14.31 -29.67 27.46
CA ARG A 164 -15.35 -29.35 26.48
C ARG A 164 -15.04 -28.19 25.58
N THR A 165 -13.96 -27.53 25.82
CA THR A 165 -13.60 -26.23 25.23
C THR A 165 -12.31 -26.23 24.40
N ARG A 166 -11.85 -27.41 24.01
CA ARG A 166 -10.58 -27.57 23.26
C ARG A 166 -10.70 -27.20 21.79
N LEU A 167 -9.71 -26.44 21.29
CA LEU A 167 -9.60 -26.06 19.87
C LEU A 167 -9.21 -27.29 19.03
N ASP A 168 -10.15 -27.87 18.30
CA ASP A 168 -9.95 -29.05 17.47
C ASP A 168 -8.96 -28.82 16.31
N THR A 169 -8.78 -27.57 15.92
CA THR A 169 -7.92 -27.21 14.78
C THR A 169 -6.46 -26.86 15.12
N LEU A 170 -6.15 -26.71 16.40
CA LEU A 170 -4.76 -26.55 16.90
C LEU A 170 -4.29 -27.79 17.62
N ASP A 171 -5.06 -28.85 17.57
CA ASP A 171 -4.76 -30.14 18.12
C ASP A 171 -3.68 -30.80 17.26
N THR A 172 -2.50 -30.95 17.83
CA THR A 172 -1.39 -31.70 17.22
C THR A 172 -1.58 -33.21 17.38
N GLY A 173 -2.78 -33.66 17.76
CA GLY A 173 -3.07 -35.06 18.07
C GLY A 173 -2.69 -35.47 19.49
N ASP A 174 -2.22 -34.54 20.33
CA ASP A 174 -1.91 -34.77 21.72
C ASP A 174 -2.90 -34.03 22.62
N ALA A 175 -3.67 -34.79 23.40
CA ALA A 175 -4.79 -34.32 24.24
C ALA A 175 -4.37 -33.32 25.36
N THR A 176 -3.08 -33.01 25.49
CA THR A 176 -2.56 -32.16 26.56
C THR A 176 -2.26 -30.73 26.14
N THR A 177 -2.37 -30.37 24.86
CA THR A 177 -1.98 -29.06 24.33
C THR A 177 -3.15 -28.28 23.75
N SER A 178 -3.90 -27.58 24.57
CA SER A 178 -5.06 -26.81 24.10
C SER A 178 -4.89 -25.31 24.25
N VAL A 179 -4.28 -24.69 23.24
CA VAL A 179 -4.22 -23.22 23.09
C VAL A 179 -5.63 -22.63 23.02
N ARG A 180 -6.59 -23.38 22.47
CA ARG A 180 -8.01 -22.98 22.40
C ARG A 180 -8.60 -22.72 23.77
N THR A 181 -8.31 -23.60 24.73
CA THR A 181 -8.78 -23.45 26.11
C THR A 181 -8.23 -22.16 26.72
N VAL A 182 -6.96 -21.84 26.47
CA VAL A 182 -6.34 -20.61 26.97
C VAL A 182 -6.97 -19.38 26.34
N PHE A 183 -7.19 -19.35 25.03
CA PHE A 183 -7.85 -18.24 24.36
C PHE A 183 -9.32 -18.12 24.78
N GLN A 184 -10.01 -19.24 24.86
CA GLN A 184 -11.40 -19.28 25.30
C GLN A 184 -11.54 -18.70 26.70
N TRP A 185 -10.60 -18.92 27.53
CA TRP A 185 -10.57 -18.45 28.89
C TRP A 185 -10.40 -16.92 28.98
N SER A 186 -9.42 -16.38 28.25
CA SER A 186 -9.29 -14.94 28.10
C SER A 186 -10.54 -14.32 27.48
N TYR A 187 -11.13 -15.00 26.49
CA TYR A 187 -12.34 -14.58 25.83
C TYR A 187 -13.57 -14.57 26.75
N GLN A 188 -13.76 -15.62 27.58
CA GLN A 188 -14.90 -15.72 28.51
C GLN A 188 -14.89 -14.67 29.62
N GLN A 189 -13.75 -14.06 29.90
CA GLN A 189 -13.62 -13.00 30.91
C GLN A 189 -13.88 -11.61 30.33
N LEU A 190 -14.01 -11.51 29.02
CA LEU A 190 -14.32 -10.24 28.38
C LEU A 190 -15.76 -9.82 28.69
N SER A 191 -15.95 -8.51 28.79
CA SER A 191 -17.28 -7.94 28.69
C SER A 191 -17.95 -8.32 27.37
N ALA A 192 -19.26 -8.31 27.30
CA ALA A 192 -20.00 -8.64 26.08
C ALA A 192 -19.59 -7.78 24.89
N SER A 193 -19.24 -6.51 25.13
CA SER A 193 -18.74 -5.58 24.11
C SER A 193 -17.34 -5.96 23.63
N ALA A 194 -16.40 -6.23 24.54
CA ALA A 194 -15.04 -6.62 24.17
C ALA A 194 -15.02 -7.99 23.46
N ALA A 195 -15.83 -8.95 23.91
CA ALA A 195 -16.00 -10.24 23.25
C ALA A 195 -16.51 -10.09 21.81
N ARG A 196 -17.53 -9.23 21.59
CA ARG A 196 -18.01 -8.95 20.24
C ARG A 196 -16.96 -8.23 19.38
N MET A 197 -16.26 -7.24 19.93
CA MET A 197 -15.16 -6.57 19.24
C MET A 197 -14.09 -7.59 18.80
N PHE A 198 -13.71 -8.51 19.68
CA PHE A 198 -12.75 -9.56 19.39
C PHE A 198 -13.19 -10.42 18.20
N ARG A 199 -14.45 -10.89 18.19
CA ARG A 199 -15.01 -11.66 17.07
C ARG A 199 -14.94 -10.88 15.76
N LEU A 200 -15.33 -9.61 15.78
CA LEU A 200 -15.33 -8.76 14.59
C LEU A 200 -13.91 -8.48 14.07
N ILE A 201 -12.93 -8.29 14.94
CA ILE A 201 -11.51 -8.19 14.53
C ILE A 201 -11.05 -9.48 13.82
N GLY A 202 -11.61 -10.65 14.16
CA GLY A 202 -11.34 -11.90 13.46
C GLY A 202 -11.74 -11.91 11.98
N VAL A 203 -12.69 -11.06 11.56
CA VAL A 203 -13.08 -10.93 10.14
C VAL A 203 -12.32 -9.82 9.41
N HIS A 204 -11.54 -9.01 10.12
CA HIS A 204 -10.69 -7.97 9.52
C HIS A 204 -9.54 -8.58 8.72
N PRO A 205 -9.36 -8.24 7.42
CA PRO A 205 -8.39 -8.94 6.57
C PRO A 205 -6.94 -8.43 6.70
N GLY A 206 -6.75 -7.29 7.35
CA GLY A 206 -5.45 -6.62 7.45
C GLY A 206 -4.56 -7.15 8.57
N PRO A 207 -3.26 -6.76 8.58
CA PRO A 207 -2.32 -7.17 9.61
C PRO A 207 -2.64 -6.54 10.97
N ASP A 208 -3.20 -5.36 10.97
CA ASP A 208 -3.57 -4.57 12.15
C ASP A 208 -4.81 -3.71 11.87
N ILE A 209 -5.34 -3.05 12.89
CA ILE A 209 -6.54 -2.23 12.81
C ILE A 209 -6.39 -0.97 13.66
N THR A 210 -6.94 0.16 13.19
CA THR A 210 -7.07 1.40 13.97
C THR A 210 -8.36 1.43 14.77
N VAL A 211 -8.45 2.32 15.76
CA VAL A 211 -9.70 2.48 16.53
C VAL A 211 -10.86 2.97 15.65
N PRO A 212 -10.71 3.92 14.72
CA PRO A 212 -11.78 4.31 13.80
C PRO A 212 -12.25 3.17 12.89
N ALA A 213 -11.32 2.37 12.35
CA ALA A 213 -11.67 1.19 11.56
C ALA A 213 -12.43 0.15 12.39
N ALA A 214 -11.99 -0.11 13.64
CA ALA A 214 -12.68 -0.99 14.58
C ALA A 214 -14.07 -0.46 14.98
N ALA A 215 -14.22 0.86 15.12
CA ALA A 215 -15.50 1.51 15.40
C ALA A 215 -16.48 1.31 14.24
N SER A 216 -16.02 1.51 13.02
CA SER A 216 -16.81 1.27 11.82
C SER A 216 -17.18 -0.21 11.68
N LEU A 217 -16.22 -1.11 11.85
CA LEU A 217 -16.43 -2.56 11.81
C LEU A 217 -17.53 -2.99 12.78
N ALA A 218 -17.50 -2.50 14.02
CA ALA A 218 -18.49 -2.82 15.04
C ALA A 218 -19.80 -2.02 14.90
N GLY A 219 -19.77 -0.88 14.21
CA GLY A 219 -20.86 0.08 14.16
C GLY A 219 -21.08 0.79 15.51
N TRP A 220 -20.00 1.12 16.22
CA TRP A 220 -20.04 1.71 17.57
C TRP A 220 -19.37 3.10 17.61
N PRO A 221 -19.75 3.92 18.62
CA PRO A 221 -19.05 5.16 18.92
C PRO A 221 -17.58 4.91 19.30
N LEU A 222 -16.69 5.84 18.94
CA LEU A 222 -15.24 5.75 19.22
C LEU A 222 -14.93 5.51 20.71
N ALA A 223 -15.69 6.11 21.63
CA ALA A 223 -15.45 5.97 23.07
C ALA A 223 -15.66 4.51 23.53
N ALA A 224 -16.76 3.89 23.14
CA ALA A 224 -17.06 2.49 23.47
C ALA A 224 -16.07 1.53 22.81
N THR A 225 -15.66 1.83 21.58
CA THR A 225 -14.65 1.04 20.84
C THR A 225 -13.30 1.10 21.55
N ARG A 226 -12.84 2.29 21.98
CA ARG A 226 -11.58 2.45 22.72
C ARG A 226 -11.58 1.65 24.02
N GLU A 227 -12.70 1.63 24.73
CA GLU A 227 -12.82 0.84 25.96
C GLU A 227 -12.67 -0.65 25.69
N SER A 228 -13.40 -1.17 24.69
CA SER A 228 -13.32 -2.58 24.29
C SER A 228 -11.93 -2.98 23.80
N VAL A 229 -11.28 -2.13 22.97
CA VAL A 229 -9.90 -2.38 22.50
C VAL A 229 -8.91 -2.37 23.67
N ARG A 230 -9.02 -1.44 24.63
CA ARG A 230 -8.17 -1.44 25.83
C ARG A 230 -8.36 -2.69 26.68
N GLU A 231 -9.60 -3.20 26.77
CA GLU A 231 -9.88 -4.46 27.47
C GLU A 231 -9.20 -5.63 26.75
N LEU A 232 -9.26 -5.70 25.43
CA LEU A 232 -8.57 -6.71 24.63
C LEU A 232 -7.05 -6.65 24.78
N VAL A 233 -6.47 -5.45 24.84
CA VAL A 233 -5.03 -5.27 25.11
C VAL A 233 -4.68 -5.76 26.51
N ARG A 234 -5.48 -5.44 27.52
CA ARG A 234 -5.28 -5.94 28.89
C ARG A 234 -5.40 -7.45 28.99
N ALA A 235 -6.27 -8.05 28.18
CA ALA A 235 -6.42 -9.50 28.10
C ALA A 235 -5.32 -10.18 27.25
N ASN A 236 -4.33 -9.42 26.72
CA ASN A 236 -3.29 -9.88 25.79
C ASN A 236 -3.83 -10.56 24.52
N LEU A 237 -5.03 -10.21 24.11
CA LEU A 237 -5.63 -10.65 22.84
C LEU A 237 -5.29 -9.68 21.69
N LEU A 238 -4.94 -8.44 22.01
CA LEU A 238 -4.39 -7.45 21.09
C LEU A 238 -3.10 -6.86 21.63
N VAL A 239 -2.25 -6.40 20.71
CA VAL A 239 -1.02 -5.67 21.01
C VAL A 239 -1.04 -4.33 20.28
N GLU A 240 -0.84 -3.24 20.99
CA GLU A 240 -0.56 -1.94 20.37
C GLU A 240 0.92 -1.91 19.99
N HIS A 241 1.23 -2.12 18.70
CA HIS A 241 2.61 -2.19 18.22
C HIS A 241 3.12 -0.84 17.70
N VAL A 242 2.20 0.03 17.29
CA VAL A 242 2.42 1.45 16.97
C VAL A 242 1.29 2.23 17.65
N PRO A 243 1.51 3.47 18.13
CA PRO A 243 0.45 4.25 18.75
C PRO A 243 -0.83 4.31 17.90
N GLY A 244 -1.95 3.84 18.47
CA GLY A 244 -3.25 3.79 17.83
C GLY A 244 -3.47 2.61 16.85
N ARG A 245 -2.49 1.72 16.68
CA ARG A 245 -2.58 0.55 15.79
C ARG A 245 -2.46 -0.75 16.56
N PHE A 246 -3.40 -1.65 16.34
CA PHE A 246 -3.57 -2.87 17.12
C PHE A 246 -3.48 -4.10 16.22
N SER A 247 -2.66 -5.03 16.59
CA SER A 247 -2.54 -6.33 15.94
C SER A 247 -2.83 -7.46 16.93
N CYS A 248 -3.14 -8.62 16.42
CA CYS A 248 -3.21 -9.84 17.21
C CYS A 248 -2.28 -10.91 16.63
N HIS A 249 -1.81 -11.80 17.49
CA HIS A 249 -1.07 -12.96 17.04
C HIS A 249 -1.92 -13.82 16.09
N ASP A 250 -1.32 -14.43 15.06
CA ASP A 250 -2.04 -15.19 14.03
C ASP A 250 -2.99 -16.24 14.62
N LEU A 251 -2.58 -16.96 15.67
CA LEU A 251 -3.42 -17.95 16.35
C LEU A 251 -4.63 -17.33 17.06
N VAL A 252 -4.44 -16.15 17.63
CA VAL A 252 -5.51 -15.39 18.27
C VAL A 252 -6.49 -14.89 17.20
N ARG A 253 -6.00 -14.49 16.04
CA ARG A 253 -6.83 -14.07 14.90
C ARG A 253 -7.69 -15.24 14.38
N VAL A 254 -7.07 -16.42 14.20
CA VAL A 254 -7.81 -17.62 13.80
C VAL A 254 -8.90 -17.95 14.80
N TYR A 255 -8.57 -17.88 16.11
CA TYR A 255 -9.57 -18.11 17.16
C TYR A 255 -10.70 -17.07 17.13
N ALA A 256 -10.38 -15.79 16.92
CA ALA A 256 -11.37 -14.74 16.78
C ALA A 256 -12.32 -14.98 15.58
N ALA A 257 -11.75 -15.41 14.44
CA ALA A 257 -12.53 -15.77 13.25
C ALA A 257 -13.45 -16.99 13.50
N ASP A 258 -12.94 -18.04 14.14
CA ASP A 258 -13.76 -19.21 14.54
C ASP A 258 -14.91 -18.79 15.47
N ARG A 259 -14.64 -17.87 16.41
CA ARG A 259 -15.69 -17.32 17.28
C ARG A 259 -16.70 -16.47 16.51
N ALA A 260 -16.23 -15.69 15.53
CA ALA A 260 -17.13 -14.93 14.66
C ALA A 260 -18.05 -15.84 13.83
N GLU A 261 -17.53 -16.96 13.34
CA GLU A 261 -18.35 -17.94 12.62
C GLU A 261 -19.39 -18.62 13.52
N ALA A 262 -19.00 -18.93 14.76
CA ALA A 262 -19.87 -19.64 15.70
C ALA A 262 -20.94 -18.75 16.35
N GLU A 263 -20.63 -17.49 16.65
CA GLU A 263 -21.45 -16.63 17.50
C GLU A 263 -22.08 -15.44 16.77
N GLU A 264 -21.54 -15.04 15.59
CA GLU A 264 -22.13 -14.01 14.75
C GLU A 264 -22.89 -14.63 13.58
N THR A 265 -24.08 -14.12 13.27
CA THR A 265 -24.79 -14.55 12.07
C THR A 265 -24.05 -14.15 10.81
N ALA A 266 -24.24 -14.89 9.70
CA ALA A 266 -23.65 -14.53 8.40
C ALA A 266 -24.03 -13.10 7.98
N LYS A 267 -25.27 -12.67 8.29
CA LYS A 267 -25.75 -11.31 8.05
C LYS A 267 -24.96 -10.28 8.88
N SER A 268 -24.77 -10.54 10.19
CA SER A 268 -24.00 -9.65 11.08
C SER A 268 -22.55 -9.48 10.60
N ARG A 269 -21.92 -10.56 10.15
CA ARG A 269 -20.55 -10.51 9.61
C ARG A 269 -20.49 -9.72 8.31
N LEU A 270 -21.43 -9.95 7.39
CA LEU A 270 -21.48 -9.21 6.13
C LEU A 270 -21.73 -7.71 6.36
N GLU A 271 -22.62 -7.35 7.27
CA GLU A 271 -22.86 -5.96 7.64
C GLU A 271 -21.62 -5.30 8.26
N ALA A 272 -20.86 -6.04 9.07
CA ALA A 272 -19.60 -5.55 9.63
C ALA A 272 -18.54 -5.35 8.55
N GLU A 273 -18.36 -6.32 7.66
CA GLU A 273 -17.46 -6.20 6.49
C GLU A 273 -17.87 -5.01 5.61
N THR A 274 -19.17 -4.82 5.34
CA THR A 274 -19.67 -3.68 4.55
C THR A 274 -19.31 -2.34 5.20
N ARG A 275 -19.52 -2.20 6.51
CA ARG A 275 -19.13 -0.97 7.23
C ARG A 275 -17.61 -0.75 7.21
N LEU A 276 -16.82 -1.82 7.25
CA LEU A 276 -15.37 -1.71 7.11
C LEU A 276 -14.98 -1.22 5.72
N PHE A 277 -15.58 -1.75 4.65
CA PHE A 277 -15.40 -1.22 3.29
C PHE A 277 -15.78 0.25 3.21
N ASP A 278 -16.94 0.62 3.74
CA ASP A 278 -17.41 2.00 3.75
C ASP A 278 -16.45 2.93 4.50
N HIS A 279 -15.83 2.46 5.61
CA HIS A 279 -14.82 3.22 6.33
C HIS A 279 -13.65 3.61 5.42
N TYR A 280 -13.06 2.66 4.70
CA TYR A 280 -11.92 2.93 3.81
C TYR A 280 -12.33 3.72 2.57
N VAL A 281 -13.44 3.36 1.94
CA VAL A 281 -13.95 4.08 0.76
C VAL A 281 -14.24 5.53 1.10
N HIS A 282 -14.98 5.80 2.18
CA HIS A 282 -15.32 7.18 2.57
C HIS A 282 -14.13 7.97 3.11
N THR A 283 -13.17 7.32 3.78
CA THR A 283 -11.91 7.98 4.18
C THR A 283 -11.11 8.40 2.96
N LEU A 284 -10.93 7.50 2.00
CA LEU A 284 -10.22 7.80 0.75
C LEU A 284 -10.94 8.86 -0.08
N ALA A 285 -12.28 8.79 -0.17
CA ALA A 285 -13.07 9.80 -0.87
C ALA A 285 -13.05 11.16 -0.17
N TRP A 286 -12.96 11.19 1.17
CA TRP A 286 -12.76 12.44 1.90
C TRP A 286 -11.41 13.05 1.56
N ILE A 287 -10.33 12.25 1.52
CA ILE A 287 -9.00 12.71 1.13
C ILE A 287 -9.01 13.25 -0.31
N ASP A 288 -9.68 12.54 -1.23
CA ASP A 288 -9.79 12.98 -2.62
C ASP A 288 -10.50 14.34 -2.75
N ARG A 289 -11.61 14.50 -2.03
CA ARG A 289 -12.38 15.74 -2.04
C ARG A 289 -11.62 16.91 -1.43
N GLU A 290 -10.91 16.68 -0.33
CA GLU A 290 -10.23 17.73 0.42
C GLU A 290 -8.92 18.17 -0.23
N TYR A 291 -8.18 17.20 -0.81
CA TYR A 291 -6.82 17.44 -1.27
C TYR A 291 -6.60 17.19 -2.77
N ASN A 292 -7.61 16.71 -3.52
CA ASN A 292 -7.47 16.29 -4.92
C ASN A 292 -8.59 16.81 -5.85
N TRP A 293 -9.28 17.88 -5.45
CA TRP A 293 -10.29 18.61 -6.25
C TRP A 293 -11.69 17.99 -6.35
N GLY A 294 -11.93 16.86 -5.70
CA GLY A 294 -13.29 16.31 -5.55
C GLY A 294 -13.99 15.91 -6.85
N GLU A 295 -13.23 15.58 -7.90
CA GLU A 295 -13.81 15.09 -9.16
C GLU A 295 -14.49 13.72 -8.99
N ARG A 296 -14.04 12.94 -7.98
CA ARG A 296 -14.56 11.62 -7.71
C ARG A 296 -15.67 11.68 -6.69
N ARG A 297 -16.86 11.25 -7.09
CA ARG A 297 -18.03 11.24 -6.21
C ARG A 297 -18.42 9.82 -5.85
N ILE A 298 -18.94 9.67 -4.62
CA ILE A 298 -19.62 8.45 -4.18
C ILE A 298 -21.11 8.76 -4.17
N ASP A 299 -21.90 7.85 -4.73
CA ASP A 299 -23.34 7.91 -4.58
C ASP A 299 -23.74 7.46 -3.17
N GLY A 300 -24.50 8.28 -2.47
CA GLY A 300 -24.99 8.03 -1.14
C GLY A 300 -24.05 8.48 -0.02
N PHE A 301 -24.58 8.45 1.19
CA PHE A 301 -23.87 8.73 2.43
C PHE A 301 -23.42 7.40 3.06
N PRO A 302 -22.31 7.40 3.84
CA PRO A 302 -21.97 6.21 4.60
C PRO A 302 -23.06 5.88 5.61
N ASP A 303 -23.14 4.61 6.00
CA ASP A 303 -23.92 4.20 7.17
C ASP A 303 -23.57 5.13 8.34
N PRO A 304 -24.55 5.72 9.06
CA PRO A 304 -24.29 6.62 10.18
C PRO A 304 -23.40 6.02 11.28
N ARG A 305 -23.24 4.70 11.28
CA ARG A 305 -22.36 3.95 12.18
C ARG A 305 -20.91 3.86 11.69
N VAL A 306 -20.62 4.37 10.49
CA VAL A 306 -19.27 4.41 9.93
C VAL A 306 -18.56 5.66 10.41
N THR A 307 -17.35 5.49 10.93
CA THR A 307 -16.45 6.57 11.36
C THR A 307 -15.29 6.67 10.40
N SER A 308 -15.34 7.62 9.46
CA SER A 308 -14.20 7.90 8.57
C SER A 308 -13.08 8.61 9.32
N GLU A 309 -11.84 8.44 8.86
CA GLU A 309 -10.70 9.22 9.35
C GLU A 309 -10.80 10.67 8.83
N ILE A 310 -10.32 11.60 9.65
CA ILE A 310 -10.21 13.03 9.31
C ILE A 310 -8.79 13.46 9.62
N PHE A 311 -8.17 14.20 8.71
CA PHE A 311 -6.77 14.58 8.82
C PHE A 311 -6.63 16.10 9.00
N SER A 312 -5.62 16.51 9.77
CA SER A 312 -5.30 17.92 10.00
C SER A 312 -4.67 18.57 8.78
N ASP A 313 -3.98 17.78 7.97
CA ASP A 313 -3.23 18.21 6.80
C ASP A 313 -3.02 17.06 5.80
N GLN A 314 -2.62 17.41 4.60
CA GLN A 314 -2.36 16.42 3.55
C GLN A 314 -1.21 15.46 3.88
N PRO A 315 -0.06 15.87 4.47
CA PRO A 315 0.98 14.93 4.89
C PRO A 315 0.48 13.86 5.88
N ALA A 316 -0.47 14.20 6.76
CA ALA A 316 -1.07 13.22 7.66
C ALA A 316 -1.88 12.16 6.89
N SER A 317 -2.61 12.56 5.85
CA SER A 317 -3.36 11.61 5.00
C SER A 317 -2.44 10.68 4.20
N VAL A 318 -1.29 11.18 3.76
CA VAL A 318 -0.27 10.37 3.07
C VAL A 318 0.32 9.33 4.03
N ARG A 319 0.75 9.74 5.23
CA ARG A 319 1.25 8.81 6.25
C ARG A 319 0.23 7.75 6.64
N TRP A 320 -1.04 8.14 6.74
CA TRP A 320 -2.13 7.18 7.00
C TRP A 320 -2.24 6.16 5.86
N PHE A 321 -2.24 6.61 4.60
CA PHE A 321 -2.33 5.70 3.46
C PHE A 321 -1.14 4.74 3.40
N ASP A 322 0.08 5.23 3.63
CA ASP A 322 1.29 4.39 3.68
C ASP A 322 1.17 3.28 4.75
N ALA A 323 0.54 3.57 5.89
CA ALA A 323 0.29 2.59 6.93
C ALA A 323 -0.87 1.63 6.61
N GLU A 324 -1.92 2.10 5.92
CA GLU A 324 -3.14 1.35 5.62
C GLU A 324 -3.12 0.64 4.27
N HIS A 325 -2.18 0.93 3.42
CA HIS A 325 -2.14 0.43 2.05
C HIS A 325 -2.21 -1.11 1.97
N ALA A 326 -1.58 -1.82 2.89
CA ALA A 326 -1.65 -3.28 2.98
C ALA A 326 -3.06 -3.76 3.36
N VAL A 327 -3.76 -3.02 4.23
CA VAL A 327 -5.14 -3.31 4.63
C VAL A 327 -6.08 -3.09 3.46
N VAL A 328 -5.95 -1.96 2.76
CA VAL A 328 -6.81 -1.63 1.60
C VAL A 328 -6.67 -2.69 0.50
N ARG A 329 -5.46 -3.16 0.23
CA ARG A 329 -5.23 -4.27 -0.71
C ARG A 329 -5.86 -5.59 -0.25
N ALA A 330 -5.75 -5.90 1.04
CA ALA A 330 -6.38 -7.09 1.61
C ALA A 330 -7.92 -7.02 1.54
N LEU A 331 -8.49 -5.82 1.65
CA LEU A 331 -9.92 -5.56 1.47
C LEU A 331 -10.36 -5.82 0.03
N VAL A 332 -9.60 -5.38 -0.98
CA VAL A 332 -9.93 -5.71 -2.38
C VAL A 332 -9.98 -7.22 -2.57
N ALA A 333 -9.02 -7.97 -2.05
CA ALA A 333 -9.02 -9.43 -2.12
C ALA A 333 -10.19 -10.07 -1.33
N LEU A 334 -10.61 -9.47 -0.21
CA LEU A 334 -11.80 -9.91 0.52
C LEU A 334 -13.08 -9.65 -0.29
N ALA A 335 -13.18 -8.47 -0.91
CA ALA A 335 -14.32 -8.11 -1.76
C ALA A 335 -14.46 -9.09 -2.95
N GLU A 336 -13.37 -9.51 -3.56
CA GLU A 336 -13.38 -10.53 -4.62
C GLU A 336 -13.96 -11.87 -4.12
N ARG A 337 -13.48 -12.37 -2.97
CA ARG A 337 -14.01 -13.61 -2.38
C ARG A 337 -15.49 -13.52 -2.03
N ARG A 338 -15.99 -12.33 -1.73
CA ARG A 338 -17.40 -12.06 -1.39
C ARG A 338 -18.27 -11.70 -2.61
N GLY A 339 -17.68 -11.49 -3.78
CA GLY A 339 -18.40 -11.04 -4.98
C GLY A 339 -18.93 -9.60 -4.87
N LEU A 340 -18.26 -8.73 -4.11
CA LEU A 340 -18.66 -7.35 -3.86
C LEU A 340 -18.04 -6.40 -4.89
N ASP A 341 -18.51 -6.48 -6.13
CA ASP A 341 -17.94 -5.73 -7.27
C ASP A 341 -17.77 -4.23 -6.99
N ARG A 342 -18.74 -3.62 -6.29
CA ARG A 342 -18.66 -2.21 -5.91
C ARG A 342 -17.41 -1.90 -5.08
N CYS A 343 -17.08 -2.72 -4.09
CA CYS A 343 -15.89 -2.52 -3.25
C CYS A 343 -14.59 -2.75 -4.02
N ILE A 344 -14.58 -3.73 -4.96
CA ILE A 344 -13.41 -4.06 -5.77
C ILE A 344 -12.98 -2.87 -6.63
N TRP A 345 -13.92 -2.07 -7.16
CA TRP A 345 -13.55 -0.92 -7.98
C TRP A 345 -13.43 0.40 -7.19
N GLN A 346 -14.22 0.60 -6.12
CA GLN A 346 -14.19 1.85 -5.36
C GLN A 346 -12.86 2.05 -4.61
N LEU A 347 -12.32 0.99 -4.00
CA LEU A 347 -11.09 1.09 -3.24
C LEU A 347 -9.91 1.57 -4.09
N PRO A 348 -9.55 0.95 -5.23
CA PRO A 348 -8.47 1.46 -6.07
C PRO A 348 -8.80 2.81 -6.72
N TRP A 349 -10.08 3.07 -7.04
CA TRP A 349 -10.52 4.34 -7.58
C TRP A 349 -10.19 5.51 -6.66
N PHE A 350 -10.59 5.45 -5.40
CA PHE A 350 -10.32 6.51 -4.44
C PHE A 350 -8.90 6.50 -3.90
N ALA A 351 -8.19 5.38 -3.94
CA ALA A 351 -6.79 5.29 -3.55
C ALA A 351 -5.82 5.89 -4.58
N ALA A 352 -6.23 6.01 -5.85
CA ALA A 352 -5.34 6.41 -6.94
C ALA A 352 -4.51 7.69 -6.68
N PRO A 353 -5.04 8.78 -6.11
CA PRO A 353 -4.24 9.96 -5.81
C PRO A 353 -3.15 9.72 -4.75
N GLN A 354 -3.42 8.85 -3.78
CA GLN A 354 -2.44 8.50 -2.76
C GLN A 354 -1.37 7.56 -3.31
N ILE A 355 -1.76 6.66 -4.21
CA ILE A 355 -0.84 5.78 -4.94
C ILE A 355 0.14 6.62 -5.78
N ASP A 356 -0.36 7.63 -6.48
CA ASP A 356 0.48 8.52 -7.30
C ASP A 356 1.51 9.28 -6.43
N ARG A 357 1.09 9.77 -5.26
CA ARG A 357 2.00 10.45 -4.33
C ARG A 357 3.01 9.53 -3.67
N SER A 358 2.58 8.34 -3.26
CA SER A 358 3.46 7.34 -2.65
C SER A 358 4.42 6.71 -3.66
N GLY A 359 4.08 6.75 -4.95
CA GLY A 359 4.80 6.06 -6.02
C GLY A 359 4.65 4.54 -6.00
N SER A 360 3.62 4.01 -5.32
CA SER A 360 3.40 2.57 -5.12
C SER A 360 2.64 1.91 -6.28
N TRP A 361 2.81 2.39 -7.51
CA TRP A 361 2.05 1.93 -8.67
C TRP A 361 2.20 0.44 -8.95
N SER A 362 3.42 -0.14 -8.79
CA SER A 362 3.66 -1.57 -9.02
C SER A 362 2.69 -2.47 -8.26
N ASP A 363 2.43 -2.12 -7.02
CA ASP A 363 1.52 -2.86 -6.14
C ASP A 363 0.04 -2.72 -6.54
N TRP A 364 -0.30 -1.65 -7.28
CA TRP A 364 -1.68 -1.27 -7.55
C TRP A 364 -2.15 -1.53 -8.97
N LEU A 365 -1.25 -1.71 -9.94
CA LEU A 365 -1.63 -1.95 -11.33
C LEU A 365 -2.57 -3.15 -11.49
N ALA A 366 -2.29 -4.25 -10.78
CA ALA A 366 -3.15 -5.42 -10.76
C ALA A 366 -4.53 -5.13 -10.14
N GLN A 367 -4.57 -4.28 -9.10
CA GLN A 367 -5.81 -3.89 -8.44
C GLN A 367 -6.68 -3.00 -9.34
N MET A 368 -6.05 -2.10 -10.12
CA MET A 368 -6.75 -1.29 -11.13
C MET A 368 -7.41 -2.18 -12.18
N GLY A 369 -6.69 -3.18 -12.71
CA GLY A 369 -7.25 -4.15 -13.67
C GLY A 369 -8.43 -4.95 -13.11
N ARG A 370 -8.36 -5.38 -11.85
CA ARG A 370 -9.49 -6.02 -11.15
C ARG A 370 -10.68 -5.07 -11.01
N GLY A 371 -10.40 -3.81 -10.68
CA GLY A 371 -11.40 -2.76 -10.61
C GLY A 371 -12.12 -2.54 -11.94
N VAL A 372 -11.40 -2.52 -13.07
CA VAL A 372 -11.99 -2.44 -14.42
C VAL A 372 -12.96 -3.58 -14.66
N GLN A 373 -12.55 -4.83 -14.37
CA GLN A 373 -13.40 -6.00 -14.56
C GLN A 373 -14.65 -5.95 -13.66
N ALA A 374 -14.48 -5.55 -12.40
CA ALA A 374 -15.58 -5.43 -11.45
C ALA A 374 -16.57 -4.33 -11.85
N ALA A 375 -16.09 -3.15 -12.27
CA ALA A 375 -16.94 -2.07 -12.76
C ALA A 375 -17.71 -2.50 -14.02
N THR A 376 -17.08 -3.26 -14.92
CA THR A 376 -17.74 -3.82 -16.10
C THR A 376 -18.86 -4.79 -15.72
N ARG A 377 -18.60 -5.71 -14.78
CA ARG A 377 -19.65 -6.64 -14.28
C ARG A 377 -20.79 -5.91 -13.57
N ALA A 378 -20.47 -4.84 -12.85
CA ALA A 378 -21.45 -4.01 -12.14
C ALA A 378 -22.29 -3.13 -13.08
N GLY A 379 -22.00 -3.08 -14.38
CA GLY A 379 -22.69 -2.23 -15.34
C GLY A 379 -22.32 -0.75 -15.24
N GLU A 380 -21.10 -0.44 -14.77
CA GLU A 380 -20.56 0.90 -14.57
C GLU A 380 -19.50 1.24 -15.65
N PRO A 381 -19.90 1.37 -16.94
CA PRO A 381 -18.94 1.48 -18.03
C PRO A 381 -18.10 2.77 -17.97
N TRP A 382 -18.66 3.84 -17.42
CA TRP A 382 -17.93 5.10 -17.21
C TRP A 382 -16.78 4.90 -16.20
N VAL A 383 -17.07 4.23 -15.08
CA VAL A 383 -16.08 3.92 -14.05
C VAL A 383 -15.00 2.98 -14.61
N ALA A 384 -15.40 1.95 -15.35
CA ALA A 384 -14.46 1.03 -16.00
C ALA A 384 -13.48 1.77 -16.91
N ALA A 385 -13.99 2.71 -17.74
CA ALA A 385 -13.15 3.52 -18.63
C ALA A 385 -12.21 4.45 -17.84
N LYS A 386 -12.67 5.02 -16.73
CA LYS A 386 -11.81 5.85 -15.86
C LYS A 386 -10.72 5.02 -15.15
N LEU A 387 -11.02 3.81 -14.72
CA LEU A 387 -10.03 2.90 -14.15
C LEU A 387 -8.99 2.46 -15.18
N LEU A 388 -9.39 2.25 -16.44
CA LEU A 388 -8.45 2.05 -17.56
C LEU A 388 -7.50 3.24 -17.70
N PHE A 389 -8.02 4.47 -17.63
CA PHE A 389 -7.18 5.68 -17.64
C PHE A 389 -6.15 5.67 -16.51
N LEU A 390 -6.57 5.36 -15.28
CA LEU A 390 -5.67 5.32 -14.12
C LEU A 390 -4.63 4.19 -14.26
N GLN A 391 -5.03 3.04 -14.78
CA GLN A 391 -4.11 1.94 -15.05
C GLN A 391 -3.07 2.33 -16.12
N ALA A 392 -3.52 2.97 -17.22
CA ALA A 392 -2.65 3.47 -18.26
C ALA A 392 -1.63 4.48 -17.73
N PHE A 393 -2.09 5.41 -16.89
CA PHE A 393 -1.24 6.40 -16.23
C PHE A 393 -0.19 5.74 -15.34
N GLY A 394 -0.58 4.77 -14.51
CA GLY A 394 0.34 4.01 -13.67
C GLY A 394 1.36 3.20 -14.48
N CYS A 395 0.96 2.61 -15.62
CA CYS A 395 1.87 1.93 -16.54
C CYS A 395 2.93 2.89 -17.10
N ALA A 396 2.54 4.12 -17.50
CA ALA A 396 3.49 5.12 -17.99
C ALA A 396 4.50 5.53 -16.91
N ARG A 397 4.04 5.76 -15.67
CA ARG A 397 4.90 6.07 -14.51
C ARG A 397 5.90 4.94 -14.20
N HIS A 398 5.58 3.71 -14.60
CA HIS A 398 6.43 2.53 -14.41
C HIS A 398 7.28 2.14 -15.62
N GLY A 399 7.28 2.98 -16.66
CA GLY A 399 8.04 2.72 -17.88
C GLY A 399 7.43 1.66 -18.82
N MET A 400 6.22 1.17 -18.53
CA MET A 400 5.48 0.22 -19.38
C MET A 400 4.72 0.98 -20.49
N TYR A 401 5.48 1.64 -21.36
CA TYR A 401 4.94 2.63 -22.30
C TYR A 401 4.00 2.03 -23.37
N GLU A 402 4.34 0.88 -23.93
CA GLU A 402 3.50 0.21 -24.93
C GLU A 402 2.14 -0.17 -24.34
N GLN A 403 2.15 -0.83 -23.19
CA GLN A 403 0.92 -1.18 -22.48
C GLN A 403 0.11 0.06 -22.07
N SER A 404 0.78 1.13 -21.67
CA SER A 404 0.13 2.40 -21.32
C SER A 404 -0.60 2.99 -22.53
N MET A 405 0.03 3.01 -23.72
CA MET A 405 -0.61 3.49 -24.96
C MET A 405 -1.85 2.68 -25.30
N GLU A 406 -1.77 1.35 -25.28
CA GLU A 406 -2.90 0.46 -25.54
C GLU A 406 -4.07 0.73 -24.58
N LEU A 407 -3.79 0.86 -23.29
CA LEU A 407 -4.82 1.16 -22.28
C LEU A 407 -5.44 2.54 -22.45
N PHE A 408 -4.65 3.57 -22.82
CA PHE A 408 -5.20 4.90 -23.14
C PHE A 408 -6.07 4.87 -24.39
N GLU A 409 -5.71 4.11 -25.43
CA GLU A 409 -6.52 3.93 -26.62
C GLU A 409 -7.83 3.20 -26.31
N ASP A 410 -7.77 2.12 -25.49
CA ASP A 410 -8.97 1.42 -25.03
C ASP A 410 -9.89 2.33 -24.22
N CYS A 411 -9.31 3.13 -23.32
CA CYS A 411 -10.03 4.16 -22.58
C CYS A 411 -10.70 5.16 -23.53
N GLY A 412 -9.98 5.66 -24.53
CA GLY A 412 -10.50 6.58 -25.54
C GLY A 412 -11.68 6.00 -26.33
N ARG A 413 -11.57 4.72 -26.76
CA ARG A 413 -12.67 3.99 -27.42
C ARG A 413 -13.89 3.82 -26.50
N ALA A 414 -13.65 3.50 -25.23
CA ALA A 414 -14.75 3.37 -24.26
C ALA A 414 -15.50 4.70 -24.07
N PHE A 415 -14.81 5.82 -23.96
CA PHE A 415 -15.44 7.13 -23.84
C PHE A 415 -16.08 7.63 -25.14
N GLU A 416 -15.58 7.21 -26.30
CA GLU A 416 -16.23 7.45 -27.58
C GLU A 416 -17.61 6.79 -27.64
N VAL A 417 -17.70 5.52 -27.24
CA VAL A 417 -18.98 4.78 -27.14
C VAL A 417 -19.93 5.44 -26.14
N LEU A 418 -19.41 5.99 -25.05
CA LEU A 418 -20.19 6.69 -24.01
C LEU A 418 -20.58 8.12 -24.43
N GLY A 419 -20.06 8.65 -25.54
CA GLY A 419 -20.31 10.02 -25.99
C GLY A 419 -19.68 11.10 -25.09
N VAL A 420 -18.66 10.78 -24.28
CA VAL A 420 -18.02 11.71 -23.33
C VAL A 420 -16.75 12.29 -23.96
N VAL A 421 -16.90 13.35 -24.76
CA VAL A 421 -15.80 13.93 -25.55
C VAL A 421 -14.62 14.38 -24.68
N ALA A 422 -14.87 15.00 -23.53
CA ALA A 422 -13.81 15.51 -22.64
C ALA A 422 -12.88 14.39 -22.16
N GLU A 423 -13.42 13.24 -21.82
CA GLU A 423 -12.61 12.09 -21.37
C GLU A 423 -11.93 11.37 -22.54
N GLN A 424 -12.55 11.36 -23.72
CA GLN A 424 -11.90 10.90 -24.94
C GLN A 424 -10.65 11.73 -25.28
N VAL A 425 -10.78 13.06 -25.17
CA VAL A 425 -9.65 14.00 -25.33
C VAL A 425 -8.56 13.73 -24.27
N ARG A 426 -8.96 13.52 -23.03
CA ARG A 426 -8.03 13.23 -21.93
C ARG A 426 -7.23 11.94 -22.19
N ALA A 427 -7.88 10.88 -22.68
CA ALA A 427 -7.22 9.63 -23.04
C ALA A 427 -6.23 9.83 -24.21
N ARG A 428 -6.61 10.55 -25.25
CA ARG A 428 -5.71 10.92 -26.36
C ARG A 428 -4.54 11.77 -25.91
N SER A 429 -4.76 12.67 -24.96
CA SER A 429 -3.68 13.46 -24.32
C SER A 429 -2.71 12.56 -23.57
N GLY A 430 -3.18 11.48 -22.94
CA GLY A 430 -2.35 10.44 -22.36
C GLY A 430 -1.46 9.73 -23.39
N VAL A 431 -2.02 9.35 -24.54
CA VAL A 431 -1.24 8.79 -25.66
C VAL A 431 -0.17 9.79 -26.13
N ALA A 432 -0.53 11.06 -26.30
CA ALA A 432 0.42 12.09 -26.73
C ALA A 432 1.55 12.27 -25.70
N TRP A 433 1.23 12.26 -24.40
CA TRP A 433 2.22 12.32 -23.35
C TRP A 433 3.20 11.14 -23.39
N VAL A 434 2.70 9.91 -23.51
CA VAL A 434 3.55 8.71 -23.59
C VAL A 434 4.43 8.73 -24.85
N LEU A 435 3.90 9.18 -26.00
CA LEU A 435 4.69 9.36 -27.22
C LEU A 435 5.86 10.34 -27.04
N GLY A 436 5.68 11.40 -26.22
CA GLY A 436 6.77 12.29 -25.82
C GLY A 436 7.83 11.56 -24.98
N LEU A 437 7.40 10.72 -24.03
CA LEU A 437 8.31 9.95 -23.16
C LEU A 437 9.18 8.92 -23.91
N VAL A 438 8.66 8.38 -25.02
CA VAL A 438 9.37 7.41 -25.90
C VAL A 438 10.08 8.08 -27.09
N GLU A 439 10.31 9.40 -27.02
CA GLU A 439 11.04 10.17 -28.01
C GLU A 439 10.42 10.13 -29.44
N ARG A 440 9.07 10.12 -29.52
CA ARG A 440 8.29 10.22 -30.76
C ARG A 440 7.52 11.57 -30.83
N PRO A 441 8.22 12.72 -30.80
CA PRO A 441 7.61 14.03 -30.60
C PRO A 441 6.70 14.48 -31.75
N HIS A 442 6.98 14.06 -32.98
CA HIS A 442 6.12 14.41 -34.12
C HIS A 442 4.76 13.75 -34.05
N GLU A 443 4.72 12.50 -33.64
CA GLU A 443 3.45 11.77 -33.45
C GLU A 443 2.71 12.30 -32.22
N SER A 444 3.43 12.56 -31.12
CA SER A 444 2.88 13.24 -29.95
C SER A 444 2.14 14.53 -30.33
N LEU A 445 2.79 15.40 -31.09
CA LEU A 445 2.20 16.66 -31.56
C LEU A 445 0.96 16.44 -32.45
N GLN A 446 1.00 15.43 -33.31
CA GLN A 446 -0.11 15.09 -34.20
C GLN A 446 -1.35 14.66 -33.39
N VAL A 447 -1.15 13.78 -32.41
CA VAL A 447 -2.22 13.31 -31.51
C VAL A 447 -2.74 14.45 -30.63
N ALA A 448 -1.86 15.27 -30.05
CA ALA A 448 -2.24 16.39 -29.20
C ALA A 448 -3.09 17.43 -29.98
N ARG A 449 -2.71 17.75 -31.22
CA ARG A 449 -3.48 18.66 -32.09
C ARG A 449 -4.86 18.09 -32.43
N ALA A 450 -4.93 16.81 -32.78
CA ALA A 450 -6.20 16.16 -33.04
C ALA A 450 -7.12 16.15 -31.80
N ALA A 451 -6.56 15.94 -30.61
CA ALA A 451 -7.27 16.01 -29.34
C ALA A 451 -7.80 17.44 -29.06
N PHE A 452 -6.96 18.45 -29.34
CA PHE A 452 -7.37 19.86 -29.19
C PHE A 452 -8.52 20.23 -30.14
N GLU A 453 -8.46 19.87 -31.41
CA GLU A 453 -9.53 20.15 -32.38
C GLU A 453 -10.85 19.44 -32.00
N LEU A 454 -10.75 18.21 -31.48
CA LEU A 454 -11.90 17.47 -30.96
C LEU A 454 -12.53 18.22 -29.77
N GLN A 455 -11.72 18.69 -28.82
CA GLN A 455 -12.22 19.46 -27.67
C GLN A 455 -12.84 20.78 -28.08
N ARG A 456 -12.20 21.50 -29.01
CA ARG A 456 -12.66 22.81 -29.48
C ARG A 456 -14.02 22.73 -30.21
N SER A 457 -14.27 21.62 -30.89
CA SER A 457 -15.53 21.38 -31.61
C SER A 457 -16.62 20.72 -30.76
N ALA A 458 -16.31 20.37 -29.51
CA ALA A 458 -17.26 19.70 -28.63
C ALA A 458 -18.41 20.63 -28.22
N PRO A 459 -19.67 20.14 -28.15
CA PRO A 459 -20.82 20.94 -27.74
C PRO A 459 -20.72 21.49 -26.31
N ASP A 460 -19.97 20.82 -25.45
CA ASP A 460 -19.76 21.12 -24.04
C ASP A 460 -18.36 21.68 -23.77
N ALA A 461 -17.71 22.27 -24.78
CA ALA A 461 -16.41 22.88 -24.65
C ALA A 461 -16.45 24.02 -23.60
N SER A 462 -15.68 23.82 -22.51
CA SER A 462 -15.47 24.83 -21.47
C SER A 462 -14.06 25.41 -21.55
N PRO A 463 -13.82 26.61 -21.03
CA PRO A 463 -12.47 27.18 -20.98
C PRO A 463 -11.43 26.25 -20.35
N ASP A 464 -11.78 25.57 -19.24
CA ASP A 464 -10.91 24.63 -18.53
C ASP A 464 -10.46 23.46 -19.43
N ARG A 465 -11.43 22.85 -20.14
CA ARG A 465 -11.15 21.71 -21.03
C ARG A 465 -10.31 22.13 -22.23
N ILE A 466 -10.57 23.34 -22.77
CA ILE A 466 -9.77 23.92 -23.85
C ILE A 466 -8.36 24.23 -23.35
N ALA A 467 -8.21 24.79 -22.13
CA ALA A 467 -6.92 25.05 -21.52
C ALA A 467 -6.09 23.78 -21.32
N MET A 468 -6.70 22.67 -20.85
CA MET A 468 -6.02 21.39 -20.75
C MET A 468 -5.51 20.87 -22.10
N ALA A 469 -6.32 20.97 -23.14
CA ALA A 469 -5.91 20.54 -24.48
C ALA A 469 -4.81 21.44 -25.08
N LEU A 470 -4.85 22.76 -24.84
CA LEU A 470 -3.78 23.71 -25.21
C LEU A 470 -2.46 23.37 -24.50
N PHE A 471 -2.53 23.06 -23.21
CA PHE A 471 -1.36 22.64 -22.45
C PHE A 471 -0.68 21.41 -23.08
N GLN A 472 -1.45 20.41 -23.48
CA GLN A 472 -0.91 19.22 -24.12
C GLN A 472 -0.28 19.52 -25.48
N VAL A 473 -0.85 20.42 -26.27
CA VAL A 473 -0.24 20.86 -27.53
C VAL A 473 1.07 21.61 -27.23
N ALA A 474 1.09 22.49 -26.22
CA ALA A 474 2.32 23.21 -25.84
C ALA A 474 3.41 22.24 -25.35
N TYR A 475 3.06 21.25 -24.54
CA TYR A 475 3.97 20.21 -24.11
C TYR A 475 4.58 19.46 -25.30
N ALA A 476 3.75 18.96 -26.23
CA ALA A 476 4.22 18.23 -27.40
C ALA A 476 5.07 19.09 -28.35
N LEU A 477 4.79 20.41 -28.44
CA LEU A 477 5.60 21.36 -29.19
C LEU A 477 7.00 21.54 -28.55
N VAL A 478 7.10 21.59 -27.22
CA VAL A 478 8.36 21.66 -26.51
C VAL A 478 9.21 20.42 -26.79
N GLU A 479 8.62 19.23 -26.66
CA GLU A 479 9.30 17.97 -26.94
C GLU A 479 9.74 17.85 -28.42
N ALA A 480 9.01 18.51 -29.34
CA ALA A 480 9.35 18.61 -30.76
C ALA A 480 10.37 19.73 -31.09
N GLY A 481 10.88 20.46 -30.09
CA GLY A 481 11.83 21.57 -30.29
C GLY A 481 11.20 22.83 -30.91
N ARG A 482 9.85 22.91 -30.99
CA ARG A 482 9.11 24.03 -31.60
C ARG A 482 8.75 25.09 -30.55
N TYR A 483 9.76 25.64 -29.89
CA TYR A 483 9.61 26.45 -28.67
C TYR A 483 8.81 27.73 -28.85
N HIS A 484 9.00 28.47 -29.96
CA HIS A 484 8.20 29.67 -30.24
C HIS A 484 6.70 29.36 -30.35
N GLU A 485 6.34 28.27 -31.01
CA GLU A 485 4.95 27.88 -31.15
C GLU A 485 4.37 27.41 -29.80
N ALA A 486 5.18 26.76 -28.97
CA ALA A 486 4.77 26.39 -27.61
C ALA A 486 4.41 27.62 -26.78
N LEU A 487 5.23 28.67 -26.84
CA LEU A 487 4.95 29.94 -26.12
C LEU A 487 3.68 30.61 -26.61
N VAL A 488 3.36 30.52 -27.91
CA VAL A 488 2.08 31.02 -28.46
C VAL A 488 0.89 30.27 -27.87
N GLN A 489 0.97 28.93 -27.76
CA GLN A 489 -0.10 28.12 -27.14
C GLN A 489 -0.24 28.44 -25.65
N LEU A 490 0.87 28.63 -24.95
CA LEU A 490 0.86 29.01 -23.52
C LEU A 490 0.30 30.43 -23.30
N ALA A 491 0.50 31.36 -24.23
CA ALA A 491 -0.14 32.68 -24.17
C ALA A 491 -1.67 32.59 -24.36
N ALA A 492 -2.13 31.67 -25.23
CA ALA A 492 -3.57 31.39 -25.36
C ALA A 492 -4.14 30.75 -24.08
N TRP A 493 -3.36 29.84 -23.44
CA TRP A 493 -3.69 29.27 -22.14
C TRP A 493 -3.85 30.37 -21.07
N ASP A 494 -2.89 31.30 -20.95
CA ASP A 494 -2.95 32.43 -20.00
C ASP A 494 -4.20 33.30 -20.20
N ALA A 495 -4.67 33.42 -21.42
CA ALA A 495 -5.88 34.18 -21.71
C ALA A 495 -7.14 33.49 -21.17
N LEU A 496 -7.18 32.16 -21.18
CA LEU A 496 -8.27 31.35 -20.63
C LEU A 496 -8.19 31.28 -19.10
N GLU A 497 -6.99 31.12 -18.52
CA GLU A 497 -6.77 31.03 -17.08
C GLU A 497 -7.30 32.25 -16.31
N ARG A 498 -7.26 33.43 -16.90
CA ARG A 498 -7.82 34.65 -16.30
C ARG A 498 -9.34 34.64 -16.13
N VAL A 499 -10.04 33.68 -16.70
CA VAL A 499 -11.51 33.59 -16.71
C VAL A 499 -12.02 32.51 -15.75
N HIS A 500 -11.14 31.60 -15.26
CA HIS A 500 -11.50 30.50 -14.37
C HIS A 500 -10.39 30.20 -13.36
N GLU A 501 -10.74 29.54 -12.26
CA GLU A 501 -9.78 29.11 -11.26
C GLU A 501 -9.02 27.87 -11.78
N THR A 502 -7.71 28.01 -11.91
CA THR A 502 -6.82 26.93 -12.33
C THR A 502 -6.15 26.29 -11.12
N SER A 503 -6.02 24.97 -11.15
CA SER A 503 -5.41 24.24 -10.06
C SER A 503 -3.92 24.57 -9.88
N PRO A 504 -3.39 24.53 -8.65
CA PRO A 504 -1.96 24.73 -8.40
C PRO A 504 -1.07 23.77 -9.23
N VAL A 505 -1.48 22.51 -9.41
CA VAL A 505 -0.71 21.54 -10.22
C VAL A 505 -0.65 22.00 -11.68
N SER A 506 -1.77 22.39 -12.27
CA SER A 506 -1.77 22.88 -13.66
C SER A 506 -0.92 24.14 -13.82
N MET A 507 -0.97 25.06 -12.84
CA MET A 507 -0.10 26.24 -12.82
C MET A 507 1.38 25.86 -12.79
N GLY A 508 1.74 24.88 -11.95
CA GLY A 508 3.10 24.37 -11.86
C GLY A 508 3.57 23.71 -13.16
N GLN A 509 2.74 22.84 -13.73
CA GLN A 509 3.05 22.14 -14.99
C GLN A 509 3.22 23.12 -16.16
N VAL A 510 2.33 24.11 -16.29
CA VAL A 510 2.45 25.18 -17.31
C VAL A 510 3.74 25.98 -17.14
N ALA A 511 4.10 26.33 -15.91
CA ALA A 511 5.35 27.03 -15.62
C ALA A 511 6.59 26.22 -16.02
N VAL A 512 6.58 24.91 -15.76
CA VAL A 512 7.69 24.01 -16.17
C VAL A 512 7.77 23.91 -17.70
N VAL A 513 6.66 23.71 -18.40
CA VAL A 513 6.65 23.63 -19.89
C VAL A 513 7.11 24.95 -20.50
N ARG A 514 6.68 26.09 -19.95
CA ARG A 514 7.14 27.43 -20.36
C ARG A 514 8.64 27.60 -20.15
N SER A 515 9.14 27.16 -18.99
CA SER A 515 10.56 27.19 -18.67
C SER A 515 11.38 26.35 -19.65
N LYS A 516 10.92 25.16 -20.00
CA LYS A 516 11.55 24.32 -21.02
C LYS A 516 11.61 25.01 -22.39
N ALA A 517 10.53 25.69 -22.80
CA ALA A 517 10.50 26.41 -24.06
C ALA A 517 11.50 27.60 -24.06
N LEU A 518 11.56 28.40 -22.99
CA LEU A 518 12.50 29.51 -22.85
C LEU A 518 13.96 29.03 -22.87
N VAL A 519 14.27 28.02 -22.07
CA VAL A 519 15.62 27.40 -22.06
C VAL A 519 16.00 26.82 -23.42
N GLY A 520 15.03 26.25 -24.15
CA GLY A 520 15.23 25.79 -25.52
C GLY A 520 15.58 26.89 -26.52
N LEU A 521 15.11 28.12 -26.29
CA LEU A 521 15.45 29.34 -27.05
C LEU A 521 16.75 30.01 -26.60
N GLY A 522 17.40 29.49 -25.55
CA GLY A 522 18.58 30.08 -24.95
C GLY A 522 18.30 31.15 -23.89
N GLU A 523 17.04 31.39 -23.56
CA GLU A 523 16.62 32.34 -22.55
C GLU A 523 16.61 31.68 -21.18
N THR A 524 17.53 32.03 -20.30
CA THR A 524 17.67 31.46 -18.95
C THR A 524 17.36 32.47 -17.84
N GLU A 525 17.23 33.76 -18.19
CA GLU A 525 16.87 34.82 -17.24
C GLU A 525 15.42 34.68 -16.80
N GLY A 526 15.16 34.74 -15.49
CA GLY A 526 13.83 34.58 -14.90
C GLY A 526 13.28 33.13 -14.89
N VAL A 527 13.96 32.18 -15.54
CA VAL A 527 13.50 30.79 -15.59
C VAL A 527 13.61 30.10 -14.22
N VAL A 528 14.70 30.36 -13.50
CA VAL A 528 14.92 29.79 -12.16
C VAL A 528 13.82 30.24 -11.20
N GLU A 529 13.45 31.53 -11.21
CA GLU A 529 12.36 32.09 -10.41
C GLU A 529 11.01 31.48 -10.79
N LEU A 530 10.79 31.25 -12.09
CA LEU A 530 9.56 30.59 -12.56
C LEU A 530 9.46 29.14 -12.09
N LEU A 531 10.58 28.40 -12.11
CA LEU A 531 10.64 27.04 -11.60
C LEU A 531 10.47 26.97 -10.07
N HIS A 532 11.01 27.93 -9.31
CA HIS A 532 10.74 28.03 -7.87
C HIS A 532 9.28 28.30 -7.57
N ARG A 533 8.60 29.11 -8.37
CA ARG A 533 7.15 29.30 -8.26
C ARG A 533 6.41 27.99 -8.55
N ALA A 534 6.84 27.22 -9.56
CA ALA A 534 6.26 25.91 -9.85
C ALA A 534 6.40 24.95 -8.66
N LEU A 535 7.57 24.92 -8.02
CA LEU A 535 7.81 24.14 -6.80
C LEU A 535 6.84 24.54 -5.68
N GLY A 536 6.61 25.85 -5.47
CA GLY A 536 5.65 26.35 -4.48
C GLY A 536 4.22 25.86 -4.72
N TRP A 537 3.80 25.75 -5.98
CA TRP A 537 2.49 25.18 -6.31
C TRP A 537 2.43 23.67 -6.10
N PHE A 538 3.48 22.94 -6.46
CA PHE A 538 3.54 21.48 -6.21
C PHE A 538 3.59 21.17 -4.71
N ASP A 539 4.29 21.96 -3.91
CA ASP A 539 4.36 21.79 -2.46
C ASP A 539 2.99 21.94 -1.78
N GLN A 540 2.15 22.86 -2.26
CA GLN A 540 0.77 23.01 -1.78
C GLN A 540 -0.05 21.72 -1.96
N MET A 541 0.32 20.88 -2.94
CA MET A 541 -0.36 19.65 -3.28
C MET A 541 0.38 18.37 -2.79
N GLY A 542 1.38 18.53 -1.91
CA GLY A 542 2.16 17.43 -1.36
C GLY A 542 3.34 16.96 -2.22
N GLY A 543 3.71 17.71 -3.23
CA GLY A 543 4.93 17.51 -4.02
C GLY A 543 4.79 16.46 -5.13
N GLY A 544 5.19 15.22 -4.88
CA GLY A 544 5.13 14.13 -5.85
C GLY A 544 6.19 14.17 -6.94
N GLU A 545 5.96 13.45 -8.04
CA GLU A 545 6.90 13.31 -9.15
C GLU A 545 7.11 14.60 -9.93
N ASP A 546 6.07 15.44 -10.09
CA ASP A 546 6.20 16.71 -10.80
C ASP A 546 7.21 17.64 -10.11
N ARG A 547 7.28 17.61 -8.77
CA ARG A 547 8.32 18.31 -8.00
C ARG A 547 9.70 17.77 -8.30
N ALA A 548 9.88 16.44 -8.29
CA ALA A 548 11.14 15.80 -8.56
C ALA A 548 11.62 16.07 -10.00
N ALA A 549 10.71 16.03 -10.98
CA ALA A 549 11.02 16.41 -12.36
C ALA A 549 11.40 17.90 -12.50
N THR A 550 10.82 18.77 -11.66
CA THR A 550 11.20 20.18 -11.62
C THR A 550 12.60 20.38 -11.03
N TYR A 551 12.97 19.61 -9.99
CA TYR A 551 14.34 19.60 -9.47
C TYR A 551 15.36 19.14 -10.52
N ASP A 552 15.05 18.07 -11.26
CA ASP A 552 15.91 17.61 -12.35
C ASP A 552 16.10 18.71 -13.40
N PHE A 553 15.01 19.37 -13.81
CA PHE A 553 15.07 20.44 -14.80
C PHE A 553 15.74 21.73 -14.27
N LEU A 554 15.63 22.04 -12.98
CA LEU A 554 16.42 23.09 -12.33
C LEU A 554 17.91 22.79 -12.43
N GLY A 555 18.31 21.56 -12.17
CA GLY A 555 19.69 21.10 -12.35
C GLY A 555 20.17 21.33 -13.78
N ASP A 556 19.37 20.93 -14.79
CA ASP A 556 19.70 21.15 -16.20
C ASP A 556 19.82 22.66 -16.56
N THR A 557 18.95 23.49 -15.97
CA THR A 557 18.94 24.94 -16.18
C THR A 557 20.19 25.60 -15.58
N HIS A 558 20.57 25.24 -14.35
CA HIS A 558 21.79 25.74 -13.70
C HIS A 558 23.06 25.28 -14.44
N LEU A 559 23.07 24.05 -14.96
CA LEU A 559 24.19 23.58 -15.75
C LEU A 559 24.36 24.42 -17.03
N LYS A 560 23.27 24.74 -17.74
CA LYS A 560 23.31 25.62 -18.91
C LYS A 560 23.80 27.04 -18.60
N ARG A 561 23.64 27.50 -17.38
CA ARG A 561 24.15 28.78 -16.87
C ARG A 561 25.61 28.70 -16.41
N GLY A 562 26.23 27.51 -16.47
CA GLY A 562 27.60 27.27 -15.98
C GLY A 562 27.69 27.10 -14.45
N GLU A 563 26.60 26.94 -13.75
CA GLU A 563 26.48 26.87 -12.29
C GLU A 563 26.48 25.39 -11.84
N ALA A 564 27.59 24.69 -12.05
CA ALA A 564 27.67 23.23 -11.84
C ALA A 564 27.36 22.76 -10.39
N ALA A 565 27.75 23.59 -9.38
CA ALA A 565 27.46 23.26 -7.98
C ALA A 565 25.96 23.26 -7.66
N GLU A 566 25.24 24.27 -8.18
CA GLU A 566 23.77 24.33 -8.03
C GLU A 566 23.09 23.21 -8.83
N ALA A 567 23.57 22.89 -10.03
CA ALA A 567 23.06 21.78 -10.81
C ALA A 567 23.19 20.45 -10.05
N ARG A 568 24.34 20.18 -9.44
CA ARG A 568 24.58 19.00 -8.58
C ARG A 568 23.59 18.94 -7.42
N ARG A 569 23.37 20.05 -6.74
CA ARG A 569 22.45 20.16 -5.61
C ARG A 569 21.03 19.75 -6.01
N TRP A 570 20.51 20.32 -7.09
CA TRP A 570 19.13 20.04 -7.52
C TRP A 570 18.94 18.61 -8.04
N TRP A 571 19.93 18.02 -8.70
CA TRP A 571 19.87 16.63 -9.11
C TRP A 571 19.91 15.66 -7.91
N ILE A 572 20.62 16.00 -6.82
CA ILE A 572 20.56 15.23 -5.58
C ILE A 572 19.17 15.29 -4.97
N GLU A 573 18.54 16.47 -4.97
CA GLU A 573 17.15 16.60 -4.51
C GLU A 573 16.18 15.77 -5.37
N ALA A 574 16.34 15.73 -6.67
CA ALA A 574 15.56 14.88 -7.56
C ALA A 574 15.76 13.38 -7.22
N LEU A 575 17.00 12.94 -6.99
CA LEU A 575 17.32 11.56 -6.62
C LEU A 575 16.72 11.17 -5.27
N SER A 576 16.62 12.09 -4.33
CA SER A 576 15.99 11.82 -3.02
C SER A 576 14.54 11.33 -3.15
N PHE A 577 13.85 11.71 -4.22
CA PHE A 577 12.52 11.22 -4.55
C PHE A 577 12.57 9.92 -5.36
N TYR A 578 13.42 9.86 -6.40
CA TYR A 578 13.41 8.75 -7.35
C TYR A 578 14.02 7.46 -6.79
N GLU A 579 15.11 7.54 -6.02
CA GLU A 579 15.84 6.36 -5.54
C GLU A 579 15.03 5.46 -4.59
N PRO A 580 14.37 5.98 -3.55
CA PRO A 580 13.58 5.15 -2.66
C PRO A 580 12.41 4.46 -3.37
N ARG A 581 11.98 5.01 -4.52
CA ARG A 581 10.86 4.53 -5.34
C ARG A 581 11.30 3.74 -6.57
N GLN A 582 12.62 3.61 -6.77
CA GLN A 582 13.22 2.92 -7.92
C GLN A 582 12.67 3.41 -9.26
N HIS A 583 12.39 4.70 -9.31
CA HIS A 583 11.79 5.32 -10.47
C HIS A 583 12.78 5.35 -11.64
N PRO A 584 12.36 5.04 -12.90
CA PRO A 584 13.25 4.97 -14.08
C PRO A 584 14.06 6.24 -14.33
N HIS A 585 13.51 7.42 -13.99
CA HIS A 585 14.21 8.71 -14.13
C HIS A 585 15.42 8.85 -13.20
N GLY A 586 15.51 8.09 -12.11
CA GLY A 586 16.67 8.10 -11.22
C GLY A 586 17.98 7.72 -11.94
N ASP A 587 17.92 6.76 -12.87
CA ASP A 587 19.08 6.37 -13.69
C ASP A 587 19.56 7.53 -14.57
N LYS A 588 18.63 8.25 -15.22
CA LYS A 588 18.96 9.41 -16.06
C LYS A 588 19.64 10.52 -15.23
N VAL A 589 19.14 10.81 -14.04
CA VAL A 589 19.74 11.82 -13.15
C VAL A 589 21.11 11.39 -12.64
N ARG A 590 21.30 10.11 -12.33
CA ARG A 590 22.64 9.58 -11.95
C ARG A 590 23.67 9.75 -13.07
N VAL A 591 23.29 9.51 -14.31
CA VAL A 591 24.17 9.74 -15.46
C VAL A 591 24.57 11.21 -15.57
N LYS A 592 23.61 12.15 -15.38
CA LYS A 592 23.91 13.60 -15.36
C LYS A 592 24.89 13.97 -14.24
N LEU A 593 24.69 13.45 -13.03
CA LEU A 593 25.58 13.68 -11.89
C LEU A 593 27.00 13.14 -12.12
N ALA A 594 27.10 11.94 -12.69
CA ALA A 594 28.39 11.32 -13.01
C ALA A 594 29.15 12.05 -14.12
N ALA A 595 28.46 12.80 -14.98
CA ALA A 595 29.06 13.60 -16.03
C ALA A 595 29.64 14.94 -15.54
N LEU A 596 29.31 15.37 -14.31
CA LEU A 596 29.93 16.58 -13.73
C LEU A 596 31.35 16.29 -13.26
N PRO A 597 32.28 17.20 -13.50
CA PRO A 597 33.62 17.06 -12.96
C PRO A 597 33.58 17.03 -11.42
N ASP A 598 34.41 16.15 -10.83
CA ASP A 598 34.64 16.16 -9.38
C ASP A 598 35.33 17.48 -9.02
N ASN A 599 34.68 18.30 -8.19
CA ASN A 599 35.34 19.48 -7.60
C ASN A 599 35.99 19.09 -6.27
#